data_a9f3ac052ae97cf716bcfd59b7959734
#
_entry.id   a9f3ac052ae97cf716bcfd59b7959734
#
_cell.length_a   1.000
_cell.length_b   1.000
_cell.length_c   1.000
_cell.angle_alpha   90.00
_cell.angle_beta   90.00
_cell.angle_gamma   90.00
#
_symmetry.space_group_name_H-M   'P 1'
#
loop_
_entity.id
_entity.type
_entity.pdbx_description
1 polymer ?
#
loop_
_entity_poly.entity_id
_entity_poly.type
_entity_poly.pdbx_seq_one_letter_code
_entity_poly.pdbx_strand_id
1 'polypeptide(L)'
;MSQIAPESPHPDTDAVVGDVTGRQGGGFTWDPAQYEGFAEHRARPFHDLVGRVRAEAPRVVVDLGCGPGTLTRTLAERWPEAEVIGLDDSPAMLERAREQAARTGTPANLRFEAVDASQWRPSRATDVVVSNAMLQWIPTHRRLIRRWLGDLAPGAWFAAQIPRPYEQPSHAAIVALAEDPAFSEPLHGVATTRTVAPPEEYTRLFLEAGWSPVVWETEYQQVLTGEDPVFRWTSGAALRPSLQALARWDAEEGSAEGAGLLEAFVDRYRAAMREAYPPVPGVTADDGGPVTIFPARRLFMVGQKPA
;
A
#
# COMPACT_ATOMS: atom_id res chain seq x y z
N MET A 1 -4.11 48.64 -7.96
CA MET A 1 -2.92 47.78 -7.76
C MET A 1 -2.91 47.41 -6.28
N SER A 2 -3.51 46.26 -5.94
CA SER A 2 -3.57 45.75 -4.57
C SER A 2 -2.42 44.78 -4.41
N GLN A 3 -1.50 45.09 -3.50
CA GLN A 3 -0.37 44.22 -3.15
C GLN A 3 -0.90 43.09 -2.26
N ILE A 4 -0.78 41.87 -2.73
CA ILE A 4 -0.98 40.65 -1.94
C ILE A 4 0.29 40.49 -1.10
N ALA A 5 0.15 40.53 0.23
CA ALA A 5 1.24 40.24 1.17
C ALA A 5 1.64 38.75 1.04
N PRO A 6 2.94 38.41 1.19
CA PRO A 6 3.37 37.03 1.18
C PRO A 6 2.84 36.29 2.43
N GLU A 7 2.14 35.17 2.20
CA GLU A 7 1.78 34.23 3.27
C GLU A 7 3.02 33.68 3.95
N SER A 8 2.99 33.67 5.26
CA SER A 8 4.03 33.06 6.10
C SER A 8 4.16 31.57 5.80
N PRO A 9 5.37 31.02 5.77
CA PRO A 9 5.56 29.59 5.53
C PRO A 9 4.89 28.80 6.65
N HIS A 10 4.05 27.83 6.30
CA HIS A 10 3.51 26.84 7.23
C HIS A 10 4.67 26.12 7.91
N PRO A 11 4.61 25.87 9.22
CA PRO A 11 5.65 25.16 9.93
C PRO A 11 5.80 23.75 9.35
N ASP A 12 7.05 23.36 9.13
CA ASP A 12 7.48 22.02 8.72
C ASP A 12 6.85 20.99 9.68
N THR A 13 5.81 20.28 9.22
CA THR A 13 5.18 19.19 9.98
C THR A 13 6.06 17.95 10.10
N ASP A 14 7.26 17.98 9.54
CA ASP A 14 8.27 16.92 9.71
C ASP A 14 8.97 16.93 11.08
N ALA A 15 8.72 17.95 11.93
CA ALA A 15 9.44 18.13 13.20
C ALA A 15 8.82 17.42 14.42
N VAL A 16 7.69 16.72 14.29
CA VAL A 16 6.99 16.07 15.41
C VAL A 16 6.68 14.59 15.11
N VAL A 17 7.48 13.91 14.34
CA VAL A 17 7.46 12.44 14.35
C VAL A 17 8.69 12.00 15.14
N GLY A 18 8.50 11.84 16.44
CA GLY A 18 9.45 11.10 17.28
C GLY A 18 9.73 9.77 16.62
N ASP A 19 10.95 9.27 16.77
CA ASP A 19 11.45 8.00 16.25
C ASP A 19 10.49 6.85 16.61
N VAL A 20 9.54 6.55 15.72
CA VAL A 20 8.62 5.40 15.81
C VAL A 20 9.26 4.20 15.12
N THR A 21 10.58 4.16 15.02
CA THR A 21 11.33 2.94 14.70
C THR A 21 11.48 2.05 15.94
N GLY A 22 10.43 1.98 16.75
CA GLY A 22 10.30 0.97 17.81
C GLY A 22 10.24 -0.42 17.18
N ARG A 23 11.40 -0.93 16.80
CA ARG A 23 11.67 -2.36 16.69
C ARG A 23 11.57 -2.98 18.06
N GLN A 24 10.34 -3.20 18.54
CA GLN A 24 10.07 -4.20 19.54
C GLN A 24 9.25 -5.29 18.88
N GLY A 25 9.83 -6.46 18.81
CA GLY A 25 9.46 -7.75 18.31
C GLY A 25 7.97 -8.14 18.31
N GLY A 26 7.23 -7.65 17.35
CA GLY A 26 5.91 -8.06 16.99
C GLY A 26 5.81 -7.93 15.48
N GLY A 27 6.50 -8.78 14.73
CA GLY A 27 6.51 -8.77 13.27
C GLY A 27 5.09 -8.86 12.73
N PHE A 28 4.74 -7.90 11.91
CA PHE A 28 3.50 -7.87 11.13
C PHE A 28 3.50 -9.11 10.23
N THR A 29 2.69 -10.12 10.55
CA THR A 29 2.66 -11.36 9.76
C THR A 29 1.59 -11.23 8.68
N TRP A 30 2.02 -11.15 7.43
CA TRP A 30 1.14 -11.21 6.27
C TRP A 30 0.58 -12.63 6.08
N ASP A 31 -0.74 -12.75 5.93
CA ASP A 31 -1.40 -13.99 5.52
C ASP A 31 -1.59 -13.99 3.99
N PRO A 32 -0.83 -14.79 3.25
CA PRO A 32 -0.89 -14.82 1.80
C PRO A 32 -2.23 -15.30 1.25
N ALA A 33 -2.90 -16.24 1.91
CA ALA A 33 -4.17 -16.81 1.43
C ALA A 33 -5.30 -15.77 1.44
N GLN A 34 -5.37 -14.94 2.49
CA GLN A 34 -6.34 -13.84 2.59
C GLN A 34 -6.03 -12.74 1.56
N TYR A 35 -4.76 -12.58 1.19
CA TYR A 35 -4.33 -11.62 0.17
C TYR A 35 -4.72 -12.06 -1.24
N GLU A 36 -4.67 -13.36 -1.54
CA GLU A 36 -4.95 -13.93 -2.88
C GLU A 36 -6.43 -13.83 -3.29
N GLY A 37 -7.37 -13.85 -2.35
CA GLY A 37 -8.80 -13.74 -2.65
C GLY A 37 -9.24 -12.48 -3.40
N PHE A 38 -8.37 -11.47 -3.48
CA PHE A 38 -8.61 -10.22 -4.21
C PHE A 38 -7.46 -9.85 -5.16
N ALA A 39 -6.73 -10.85 -5.64
CA ALA A 39 -5.53 -10.63 -6.45
C ALA A 39 -5.81 -9.86 -7.75
N GLU A 40 -6.88 -10.20 -8.46
CA GLU A 40 -7.28 -9.52 -9.71
C GLU A 40 -7.60 -8.04 -9.48
N HIS A 41 -8.33 -7.72 -8.41
CA HIS A 41 -8.67 -6.35 -8.06
C HIS A 41 -7.44 -5.51 -7.69
N ARG A 42 -6.39 -6.15 -7.15
CA ARG A 42 -5.12 -5.50 -6.81
C ARG A 42 -4.15 -5.40 -7.99
N ALA A 43 -4.33 -6.24 -9.00
CA ALA A 43 -3.50 -6.24 -10.21
C ALA A 43 -3.81 -5.05 -11.13
N ARG A 44 -5.09 -4.63 -11.24
CA ARG A 44 -5.50 -3.53 -12.13
C ARG A 44 -4.71 -2.23 -11.89
N PRO A 45 -4.59 -1.70 -10.65
CA PRO A 45 -3.79 -0.52 -10.40
C PRO A 45 -2.32 -0.67 -10.80
N PHE A 46 -1.74 -1.86 -10.63
CA PHE A 46 -0.38 -2.13 -11.06
C PHE A 46 -0.23 -2.02 -12.60
N HIS A 47 -1.14 -2.61 -13.36
CA HIS A 47 -1.11 -2.54 -14.82
C HIS A 47 -1.32 -1.12 -15.32
N ASP A 48 -2.23 -0.35 -14.70
CA ASP A 48 -2.45 1.07 -15.02
C ASP A 48 -1.21 1.92 -14.73
N LEU A 49 -0.50 1.62 -13.63
CA LEU A 49 0.77 2.24 -13.28
C LEU A 49 1.85 1.93 -14.32
N VAL A 50 2.10 0.65 -14.53
CA VAL A 50 3.19 0.17 -15.42
C VAL A 50 2.93 0.55 -16.87
N GLY A 51 1.66 0.61 -17.30
CA GLY A 51 1.24 1.10 -18.62
C GLY A 51 1.69 2.54 -18.95
N ARG A 52 2.02 3.35 -17.92
CA ARG A 52 2.55 4.71 -18.10
C ARG A 52 4.08 4.77 -18.19
N VAL A 53 4.79 3.71 -17.84
CA VAL A 53 6.25 3.63 -18.00
C VAL A 53 6.58 3.32 -19.45
N ARG A 54 7.30 4.23 -20.11
CA ARG A 54 7.66 4.14 -21.55
C ARG A 54 9.13 3.78 -21.75
N ALA A 55 9.73 3.04 -20.83
CA ALA A 55 11.08 2.52 -21.02
C ALA A 55 11.05 1.45 -22.13
N GLU A 56 11.83 1.66 -23.19
CA GLU A 56 11.85 0.74 -24.35
C GLU A 56 12.77 -0.47 -24.10
N ALA A 57 13.99 -0.24 -23.62
CA ALA A 57 14.99 -1.28 -23.37
C ALA A 57 15.73 -1.03 -22.04
N PRO A 58 15.05 -1.15 -20.88
CA PRO A 58 15.69 -0.97 -19.59
C PRO A 58 16.69 -2.11 -19.32
N ARG A 59 17.82 -1.80 -18.69
CA ARG A 59 18.83 -2.80 -18.28
C ARG A 59 18.42 -3.50 -16.98
N VAL A 60 18.00 -2.71 -15.99
CA VAL A 60 17.60 -3.20 -14.67
C VAL A 60 16.26 -2.57 -14.27
N VAL A 61 15.31 -3.44 -13.93
CA VAL A 61 13.98 -3.09 -13.43
C VAL A 61 13.84 -3.59 -12.00
N VAL A 62 13.49 -2.72 -11.07
CA VAL A 62 13.32 -3.04 -9.66
C VAL A 62 11.86 -2.88 -9.26
N ASP A 63 11.28 -3.90 -8.65
CA ASP A 63 9.95 -3.87 -7.99
C ASP A 63 10.14 -3.83 -6.48
N LEU A 64 9.91 -2.64 -5.89
CA LEU A 64 10.03 -2.40 -4.45
C LEU A 64 8.74 -2.79 -3.72
N GLY A 65 8.82 -3.77 -2.83
CA GLY A 65 7.67 -4.37 -2.16
C GLY A 65 6.95 -5.34 -3.09
N CYS A 66 7.71 -6.27 -3.70
CA CYS A 66 7.22 -7.20 -4.71
C CYS A 66 6.19 -8.21 -4.18
N GLY A 67 6.10 -8.39 -2.85
CA GLY A 67 5.22 -9.35 -2.22
C GLY A 67 5.44 -10.78 -2.75
N PRO A 68 4.36 -11.51 -3.10
CA PRO A 68 4.45 -12.88 -3.61
C PRO A 68 4.94 -12.98 -5.07
N GLY A 69 5.40 -11.88 -5.68
CA GLY A 69 6.08 -11.87 -6.96
C GLY A 69 5.19 -12.02 -8.21
N THR A 70 3.89 -12.20 -8.05
CA THR A 70 2.95 -12.42 -9.17
C THR A 70 2.98 -11.28 -10.18
N LEU A 71 2.98 -10.05 -9.70
CA LEU A 71 3.01 -8.85 -10.54
C LEU A 71 4.42 -8.56 -11.06
N THR A 72 5.45 -8.83 -10.26
CA THR A 72 6.86 -8.71 -10.67
C THR A 72 7.18 -9.55 -11.89
N ARG A 73 6.58 -10.75 -11.98
CA ARG A 73 6.72 -11.62 -13.14
C ARG A 73 6.28 -10.94 -14.45
N THR A 74 5.20 -10.15 -14.41
CA THR A 74 4.71 -9.44 -15.60
C THR A 74 5.69 -8.37 -16.08
N LEU A 75 6.54 -7.84 -15.19
CA LEU A 75 7.64 -6.95 -15.58
C LEU A 75 8.73 -7.71 -16.35
N ALA A 76 9.07 -8.93 -15.89
CA ALA A 76 10.04 -9.77 -16.57
C ALA A 76 9.56 -10.22 -17.97
N GLU A 77 8.27 -10.49 -18.11
CA GLU A 77 7.64 -10.80 -19.40
C GLU A 77 7.59 -9.58 -20.31
N ARG A 78 7.37 -8.38 -19.76
CA ARG A 78 7.34 -7.14 -20.53
C ARG A 78 8.71 -6.73 -21.06
N TRP A 79 9.76 -6.94 -20.27
CA TRP A 79 11.13 -6.56 -20.60
C TRP A 79 12.06 -7.79 -20.53
N PRO A 80 11.99 -8.69 -21.51
CA PRO A 80 12.69 -9.97 -21.46
C PRO A 80 14.22 -9.85 -21.43
N GLU A 81 14.76 -8.74 -21.94
CA GLU A 81 16.21 -8.47 -21.94
C GLU A 81 16.69 -7.72 -20.67
N ALA A 82 15.77 -7.24 -19.84
CA ALA A 82 16.11 -6.57 -18.59
C ALA A 82 16.37 -7.58 -17.48
N GLU A 83 17.29 -7.27 -16.59
CA GLU A 83 17.34 -7.92 -15.27
C GLU A 83 16.20 -7.37 -14.40
N VAL A 84 15.27 -8.21 -13.97
CA VAL A 84 14.13 -7.84 -13.11
C VAL A 84 14.37 -8.36 -11.70
N ILE A 85 14.30 -7.45 -10.72
CA ILE A 85 14.59 -7.74 -9.32
C ILE A 85 13.38 -7.38 -8.48
N GLY A 86 12.73 -8.39 -7.89
CA GLY A 86 11.71 -8.18 -6.87
C GLY A 86 12.36 -8.08 -5.49
N LEU A 87 12.09 -6.97 -4.79
CA LEU A 87 12.60 -6.70 -3.45
C LEU A 87 11.46 -6.67 -2.43
N ASP A 88 11.60 -7.40 -1.32
CA ASP A 88 10.66 -7.36 -0.21
C ASP A 88 11.42 -7.62 1.11
N ASP A 89 10.93 -7.13 2.24
CA ASP A 89 11.52 -7.39 3.54
C ASP A 89 10.90 -8.59 4.27
N SER A 90 9.79 -9.14 3.75
CA SER A 90 9.08 -10.28 4.31
C SER A 90 9.64 -11.61 3.78
N PRO A 91 10.29 -12.44 4.64
CA PRO A 91 10.76 -13.77 4.23
C PRO A 91 9.64 -14.64 3.70
N ALA A 92 8.45 -14.59 4.31
CA ALA A 92 7.29 -15.37 3.90
C ALA A 92 6.78 -15.00 2.50
N MET A 93 6.78 -13.70 2.15
CA MET A 93 6.43 -13.24 0.80
C MET A 93 7.44 -13.70 -0.24
N LEU A 94 8.73 -13.60 0.08
CA LEU A 94 9.80 -14.04 -0.84
C LEU A 94 9.84 -15.55 -1.04
N GLU A 95 9.56 -16.34 0.01
CA GLU A 95 9.42 -17.79 -0.12
C GLU A 95 8.29 -18.13 -1.09
N ARG A 96 7.14 -17.50 -0.91
CA ARG A 96 5.98 -17.66 -1.78
C ARG A 96 6.27 -17.22 -3.22
N ALA A 97 6.99 -16.11 -3.40
CA ALA A 97 7.40 -15.65 -4.73
C ALA A 97 8.27 -16.69 -5.46
N ARG A 98 9.22 -17.30 -4.74
CA ARG A 98 10.09 -18.37 -5.28
C ARG A 98 9.32 -19.66 -5.58
N GLU A 99 8.41 -20.07 -4.68
CA GLU A 99 7.55 -21.24 -4.89
C GLU A 99 6.64 -21.06 -6.11
N GLN A 100 6.02 -19.87 -6.25
CA GLN A 100 5.17 -19.57 -7.39
C GLN A 100 5.97 -19.55 -8.69
N ALA A 101 7.14 -18.92 -8.68
CA ALA A 101 8.04 -18.90 -9.82
C ALA A 101 8.45 -20.32 -10.21
N ALA A 102 8.78 -21.21 -9.26
CA ALA A 102 9.12 -22.58 -9.51
C ALA A 102 7.97 -23.40 -10.14
N ARG A 103 6.73 -23.15 -9.69
CA ARG A 103 5.54 -23.85 -10.22
C ARG A 103 5.16 -23.43 -11.63
N THR A 104 5.30 -22.14 -11.96
CA THR A 104 4.85 -21.57 -13.24
C THR A 104 5.96 -21.38 -14.27
N GLY A 105 7.19 -21.81 -13.94
CA GLY A 105 8.41 -21.52 -14.69
C GLY A 105 8.91 -20.12 -14.39
N THR A 106 10.13 -20.03 -13.84
CA THR A 106 10.76 -18.72 -13.54
C THR A 106 11.29 -18.10 -14.83
N PRO A 107 10.91 -16.88 -15.22
CA PRO A 107 11.61 -16.15 -16.27
C PRO A 107 13.12 -16.07 -15.93
N ALA A 108 13.97 -16.37 -16.91
CA ALA A 108 15.42 -16.42 -16.69
C ALA A 108 16.02 -15.09 -16.20
N ASN A 109 15.33 -13.99 -16.47
CA ASN A 109 15.71 -12.63 -16.13
C ASN A 109 15.08 -12.13 -14.80
N LEU A 110 14.40 -13.00 -14.01
CA LEU A 110 13.72 -12.64 -12.77
C LEU A 110 14.42 -13.24 -11.55
N ARG A 111 14.67 -12.42 -10.53
CA ARG A 111 15.13 -12.87 -9.22
C ARG A 111 14.47 -12.09 -8.07
N PHE A 112 14.49 -12.67 -6.86
CA PHE A 112 13.93 -12.10 -5.65
C PHE A 112 14.98 -11.99 -4.55
N GLU A 113 15.04 -10.83 -3.88
CA GLU A 113 15.99 -10.53 -2.81
C GLU A 113 15.31 -9.95 -1.58
N ALA A 114 15.85 -10.29 -0.40
CA ALA A 114 15.40 -9.74 0.87
C ALA A 114 16.08 -8.40 1.12
N VAL A 115 15.29 -7.31 1.07
CA VAL A 115 15.80 -5.94 1.23
C VAL A 115 14.77 -5.08 1.95
N ASP A 116 15.20 -4.40 3.01
CA ASP A 116 14.46 -3.29 3.60
C ASP A 116 14.52 -2.09 2.65
N ALA A 117 13.37 -1.67 2.13
CA ALA A 117 13.26 -0.54 1.21
C ALA A 117 13.83 0.76 1.79
N SER A 118 13.83 0.92 3.13
CA SER A 118 14.42 2.09 3.79
C SER A 118 15.94 2.17 3.61
N GLN A 119 16.59 1.03 3.43
CA GLN A 119 18.05 0.90 3.24
C GLN A 119 18.43 0.82 1.76
N TRP A 120 17.48 0.48 0.89
CA TRP A 120 17.74 0.30 -0.53
C TRP A 120 18.14 1.60 -1.23
N ARG A 121 19.03 1.46 -2.20
CA ARG A 121 19.43 2.54 -3.14
C ARG A 121 19.50 2.00 -4.56
N PRO A 122 19.07 2.79 -5.55
CA PRO A 122 19.23 2.40 -6.94
C PRO A 122 20.72 2.34 -7.32
N SER A 123 21.08 1.36 -8.14
CA SER A 123 22.38 1.33 -8.81
C SER A 123 22.37 2.27 -10.03
N ARG A 124 23.55 2.53 -10.59
CA ARG A 124 23.64 3.29 -11.86
C ARG A 124 23.05 2.56 -13.07
N ALA A 125 22.83 1.26 -12.96
CA ALA A 125 22.18 0.46 -13.99
C ALA A 125 20.67 0.41 -13.83
N THR A 126 20.10 0.91 -12.72
CA THR A 126 18.65 0.89 -12.46
C THR A 126 17.95 1.89 -13.36
N ASP A 127 17.25 1.39 -14.36
CA ASP A 127 16.55 2.21 -15.36
C ASP A 127 15.05 2.35 -15.05
N VAL A 128 14.46 1.41 -14.31
CA VAL A 128 13.06 1.47 -13.91
C VAL A 128 12.91 1.04 -12.45
N VAL A 129 12.21 1.85 -11.67
CA VAL A 129 11.75 1.51 -10.32
C VAL A 129 10.22 1.51 -10.31
N VAL A 130 9.64 0.40 -9.88
CA VAL A 130 8.20 0.26 -9.66
C VAL A 130 7.97 0.00 -8.17
N SER A 131 6.91 0.57 -7.61
CA SER A 131 6.43 0.21 -6.27
C SER A 131 4.91 0.24 -6.22
N ASN A 132 4.29 -0.86 -5.83
CA ASN A 132 2.84 -0.97 -5.81
C ASN A 132 2.32 -1.35 -4.42
N ALA A 133 1.54 -0.46 -3.81
CA ALA A 133 0.87 -0.66 -2.52
C ALA A 133 1.83 -1.07 -1.37
N MET A 134 3.05 -0.53 -1.36
CA MET A 134 4.06 -0.77 -0.33
C MET A 134 4.35 0.52 0.49
N LEU A 135 4.47 1.65 -0.18
CA LEU A 135 4.99 2.90 0.44
C LEU A 135 4.13 3.43 1.60
N GLN A 136 2.83 3.12 1.64
CA GLN A 136 1.95 3.51 2.75
C GLN A 136 2.37 2.90 4.10
N TRP A 137 3.15 1.83 4.09
CA TRP A 137 3.64 1.16 5.29
C TRP A 137 4.91 1.78 5.86
N ILE A 138 5.53 2.70 5.12
CA ILE A 138 6.76 3.39 5.52
C ILE A 138 6.43 4.86 5.82
N PRO A 139 6.34 5.28 7.08
CA PRO A 139 5.99 6.66 7.44
C PRO A 139 6.90 7.71 6.79
N THR A 140 8.17 7.36 6.58
CA THR A 140 9.17 8.24 5.97
C THR A 140 9.30 8.11 4.46
N HIS A 141 8.36 7.45 3.77
CA HIS A 141 8.47 7.15 2.33
C HIS A 141 8.68 8.37 1.44
N ARG A 142 8.14 9.55 1.79
CA ARG A 142 8.37 10.78 1.03
C ARG A 142 9.86 11.17 1.01
N ARG A 143 10.57 10.99 2.14
CA ARG A 143 12.02 11.19 2.21
C ARG A 143 12.78 10.15 1.39
N LEU A 144 12.31 8.90 1.37
CA LEU A 144 12.89 7.85 0.54
C LEU A 144 12.70 8.15 -0.94
N ILE A 145 11.50 8.55 -1.37
CA ILE A 145 11.21 8.95 -2.75
C ILE A 145 12.17 10.07 -3.17
N ARG A 146 12.28 11.15 -2.38
CA ARG A 146 13.20 12.27 -2.68
C ARG A 146 14.64 11.77 -2.89
N ARG A 147 15.10 10.85 -2.03
CA ARG A 147 16.43 10.26 -2.13
C ARG A 147 16.57 9.43 -3.41
N TRP A 148 15.62 8.55 -3.72
CA TRP A 148 15.67 7.70 -4.91
C TRP A 148 15.61 8.52 -6.20
N LEU A 149 14.78 9.54 -6.27
CA LEU A 149 14.72 10.46 -7.41
C LEU A 149 16.07 11.17 -7.63
N GLY A 150 16.77 11.52 -6.56
CA GLY A 150 18.13 12.09 -6.63
C GLY A 150 19.16 11.08 -7.12
N ASP A 151 19.13 9.85 -6.60
CA ASP A 151 20.13 8.80 -6.85
C ASP A 151 19.99 8.13 -8.24
N LEU A 152 18.80 8.09 -8.82
CA LEU A 152 18.55 7.49 -10.14
C LEU A 152 19.32 8.22 -11.24
N ALA A 153 19.77 7.47 -12.24
CA ALA A 153 20.50 8.02 -13.40
C ALA A 153 19.60 8.82 -14.34
N PRO A 154 20.11 9.77 -15.14
CA PRO A 154 19.37 10.41 -16.22
C PRO A 154 18.70 9.37 -17.13
N GLY A 155 17.46 9.62 -17.56
CA GLY A 155 16.64 8.72 -18.37
C GLY A 155 15.91 7.63 -17.59
N ALA A 156 16.23 7.39 -16.32
CA ALA A 156 15.55 6.39 -15.49
C ALA A 156 14.09 6.78 -15.18
N TRP A 157 13.26 5.76 -14.95
CA TRP A 157 11.85 5.89 -14.59
C TRP A 157 11.63 5.54 -13.13
N PHE A 158 10.75 6.31 -12.47
CA PHE A 158 10.18 5.99 -11.18
C PHE A 158 8.66 5.97 -11.31
N ALA A 159 8.04 4.87 -10.87
CA ALA A 159 6.60 4.67 -10.91
C ALA A 159 6.11 4.08 -9.58
N ALA A 160 5.17 4.75 -8.92
CA ALA A 160 4.61 4.22 -7.68
C ALA A 160 3.09 4.40 -7.62
N GLN A 161 2.42 3.45 -6.98
CA GLN A 161 1.00 3.48 -6.65
C GLN A 161 0.81 3.26 -5.16
N ILE A 162 -0.06 4.05 -4.54
CA ILE A 162 -0.33 4.01 -3.10
C ILE A 162 -1.85 4.05 -2.87
N PRO A 163 -2.43 3.15 -2.04
CA PRO A 163 -3.81 3.31 -1.55
C PRO A 163 -3.97 4.61 -0.77
N ARG A 164 -5.00 5.40 -1.09
CA ARG A 164 -5.32 6.65 -0.38
C ARG A 164 -6.81 6.74 -0.03
N PRO A 165 -7.30 5.89 0.87
CA PRO A 165 -8.73 5.77 1.19
C PRO A 165 -9.17 6.61 2.41
N TYR A 166 -8.42 7.60 2.84
CA TYR A 166 -8.60 8.26 4.15
C TYR A 166 -9.94 8.99 4.35
N GLU A 167 -10.57 9.45 3.27
CA GLU A 167 -11.89 10.10 3.31
C GLU A 167 -13.02 9.09 3.13
N GLN A 168 -12.71 7.81 2.93
CA GLN A 168 -13.72 6.77 2.71
C GLN A 168 -14.26 6.26 4.05
N PRO A 169 -15.56 5.90 4.12
CA PRO A 169 -16.20 5.42 5.36
C PRO A 169 -15.45 4.26 6.02
N SER A 170 -14.85 3.37 5.23
CA SER A 170 -14.06 2.23 5.74
C SER A 170 -12.87 2.65 6.60
N HIS A 171 -12.17 3.73 6.23
CA HIS A 171 -11.05 4.25 7.02
C HIS A 171 -11.51 5.16 8.14
N ALA A 172 -12.55 5.96 7.91
CA ALA A 172 -13.15 6.78 8.95
C ALA A 172 -13.65 5.92 10.13
N ALA A 173 -14.23 4.76 9.84
CA ALA A 173 -14.68 3.81 10.88
C ALA A 173 -13.50 3.22 11.67
N ILE A 174 -12.35 2.92 11.03
CA ILE A 174 -11.15 2.44 11.75
C ILE A 174 -10.67 3.51 12.75
N VAL A 175 -10.59 4.76 12.30
CA VAL A 175 -10.15 5.88 13.16
C VAL A 175 -11.13 6.10 14.31
N ALA A 176 -12.42 6.18 14.02
CA ALA A 176 -13.46 6.41 15.03
C ALA A 176 -13.49 5.31 16.10
N LEU A 177 -13.33 4.04 15.68
CA LEU A 177 -13.27 2.93 16.62
C LEU A 177 -11.96 2.95 17.44
N ALA A 178 -10.84 3.35 16.87
CA ALA A 178 -9.59 3.45 17.62
C ALA A 178 -9.61 4.59 18.65
N GLU A 179 -10.44 5.61 18.44
CA GLU A 179 -10.65 6.73 19.37
C GLU A 179 -11.77 6.44 20.41
N ASP A 180 -12.57 5.38 20.21
CA ASP A 180 -13.61 4.98 21.16
C ASP A 180 -12.98 4.54 22.48
N PRO A 181 -13.45 5.04 23.66
CA PRO A 181 -12.91 4.65 24.96
C PRO A 181 -12.84 3.14 25.21
N ALA A 182 -13.70 2.35 24.57
CA ALA A 182 -13.67 0.89 24.71
C ALA A 182 -12.44 0.25 24.05
N PHE A 183 -11.84 0.88 23.05
CA PHE A 183 -10.75 0.31 22.25
C PHE A 183 -9.47 1.16 22.25
N SER A 184 -9.52 2.38 22.78
CA SER A 184 -8.42 3.35 22.68
C SER A 184 -7.14 2.90 23.38
N GLU A 185 -7.26 2.19 24.52
CA GLU A 185 -6.10 1.68 25.24
C GLU A 185 -5.34 0.59 24.46
N PRO A 186 -5.98 -0.52 24.02
CA PRO A 186 -5.31 -1.57 23.24
C PRO A 186 -4.86 -1.09 21.85
N LEU A 187 -5.49 -0.06 21.30
CA LEU A 187 -5.14 0.50 19.99
C LEU A 187 -4.20 1.71 20.07
N HIS A 188 -3.77 2.09 21.29
CA HIS A 188 -2.80 3.17 21.45
C HIS A 188 -1.50 2.86 20.69
N GLY A 189 -1.08 3.81 19.82
CA GLY A 189 0.12 3.64 18.99
C GLY A 189 -0.06 2.69 17.78
N VAL A 190 -1.24 2.08 17.60
CA VAL A 190 -1.58 1.39 16.36
C VAL A 190 -1.76 2.44 15.27
N ALA A 191 -1.04 2.26 14.15
CA ALA A 191 -0.97 3.25 13.09
C ALA A 191 -2.34 3.47 12.43
N THR A 192 -3.08 4.44 12.94
CA THR A 192 -4.22 5.08 12.27
C THR A 192 -3.78 6.32 11.48
N THR A 193 -2.48 6.61 11.49
CA THR A 193 -1.87 7.82 10.95
C THR A 193 -1.99 7.88 9.43
N ARG A 194 -2.46 9.00 8.93
CA ARG A 194 -2.47 9.31 7.49
C ARG A 194 -1.04 9.54 7.02
N THR A 195 -0.37 8.48 6.57
CA THR A 195 1.01 8.56 6.07
C THR A 195 1.10 9.04 4.64
N VAL A 196 0.05 8.84 3.84
CA VAL A 196 -0.01 9.20 2.42
C VAL A 196 -0.53 10.62 2.28
N ALA A 197 0.29 11.48 1.73
CA ALA A 197 -0.01 12.88 1.49
C ALA A 197 -0.94 13.07 0.28
N PRO A 198 -1.49 14.28 0.07
CA PRO A 198 -2.23 14.60 -1.14
C PRO A 198 -1.33 14.63 -2.39
N PRO A 199 -1.92 14.50 -3.60
CA PRO A 199 -1.17 14.37 -4.88
C PRO A 199 -0.17 15.50 -5.14
N GLU A 200 -0.50 16.71 -4.77
CA GLU A 200 0.32 17.91 -4.97
C GLU A 200 1.65 17.83 -4.22
N GLU A 201 1.71 17.17 -3.07
CA GLU A 201 2.96 16.99 -2.34
C GLU A 201 3.93 16.05 -3.07
N TYR A 202 3.42 14.96 -3.64
CA TYR A 202 4.26 14.08 -4.47
C TYR A 202 4.69 14.78 -5.76
N THR A 203 3.80 15.56 -6.38
CA THR A 203 4.17 16.38 -7.54
C THR A 203 5.32 17.30 -7.19
N ARG A 204 5.27 17.97 -6.04
CA ARG A 204 6.35 18.85 -5.57
C ARG A 204 7.66 18.09 -5.36
N LEU A 205 7.64 16.89 -4.77
CA LEU A 205 8.85 16.07 -4.60
C LEU A 205 9.58 15.82 -5.93
N PHE A 206 8.85 15.51 -6.98
CA PHE A 206 9.44 15.29 -8.31
C PHE A 206 9.97 16.58 -8.90
N LEU A 207 9.22 17.70 -8.83
CA LEU A 207 9.65 18.99 -9.35
C LEU A 207 10.92 19.50 -8.64
N GLU A 208 11.00 19.37 -7.31
CA GLU A 208 12.18 19.71 -6.51
C GLU A 208 13.41 18.86 -6.90
N ALA A 209 13.21 17.63 -7.35
CA ALA A 209 14.25 16.77 -7.87
C ALA A 209 14.58 17.01 -9.35
N GLY A 210 13.92 17.98 -10.01
CA GLY A 210 14.13 18.32 -11.43
C GLY A 210 13.42 17.37 -12.40
N TRP A 211 12.43 16.59 -11.95
CA TRP A 211 11.67 15.68 -12.79
C TRP A 211 10.35 16.32 -13.27
N SER A 212 9.80 15.80 -14.37
CA SER A 212 8.46 16.15 -14.85
C SER A 212 7.50 14.97 -14.64
N PRO A 213 6.77 14.94 -13.51
CA PRO A 213 5.89 13.83 -13.18
C PRO A 213 4.51 13.93 -13.81
N VAL A 214 3.85 12.78 -13.92
CA VAL A 214 2.40 12.68 -14.00
C VAL A 214 1.92 12.07 -12.67
N VAL A 215 1.17 12.85 -11.89
CA VAL A 215 0.57 12.40 -10.63
C VAL A 215 -0.94 12.49 -10.76
N TRP A 216 -1.66 11.43 -10.39
CA TRP A 216 -3.12 11.40 -10.49
C TRP A 216 -3.75 10.46 -9.47
N GLU A 217 -5.04 10.59 -9.26
CA GLU A 217 -5.84 9.65 -8.49
C GLU A 217 -6.84 8.92 -9.38
N THR A 218 -7.11 7.66 -9.05
CA THR A 218 -8.19 6.87 -9.64
C THR A 218 -8.99 6.23 -8.51
N GLU A 219 -10.30 6.27 -8.62
CA GLU A 219 -11.19 5.51 -7.77
C GLU A 219 -11.74 4.31 -8.55
N TYR A 220 -11.36 3.11 -8.12
CA TYR A 220 -11.86 1.86 -8.70
C TYR A 220 -13.14 1.46 -7.99
N GLN A 221 -14.22 1.26 -8.74
CA GLN A 221 -15.44 0.68 -8.20
C GLN A 221 -15.26 -0.85 -8.17
N GLN A 222 -14.90 -1.38 -7.00
CA GLN A 222 -14.74 -2.82 -6.82
C GLN A 222 -16.10 -3.46 -6.62
N VAL A 223 -16.39 -4.49 -7.41
CA VAL A 223 -17.58 -5.33 -7.23
C VAL A 223 -17.20 -6.48 -6.31
N LEU A 224 -17.69 -6.44 -5.09
CA LEU A 224 -17.40 -7.44 -4.07
C LEU A 224 -18.64 -8.30 -3.82
N THR A 225 -18.45 -9.59 -3.58
CA THR A 225 -19.54 -10.54 -3.40
C THR A 225 -19.44 -11.28 -2.06
N GLY A 226 -20.57 -11.84 -1.61
CA GLY A 226 -20.66 -12.63 -0.40
C GLY A 226 -20.96 -11.82 0.85
N GLU A 227 -20.92 -12.48 2.01
CA GLU A 227 -21.19 -11.87 3.31
C GLU A 227 -20.02 -10.96 3.75
N ASP A 228 -20.35 -9.78 4.29
CA ASP A 228 -19.39 -8.78 4.81
C ASP A 228 -18.18 -8.52 3.89
N PRO A 229 -18.40 -8.29 2.59
CA PRO A 229 -17.30 -8.31 1.62
C PRO A 229 -16.30 -7.18 1.85
N VAL A 230 -16.74 -6.01 2.35
CA VAL A 230 -15.86 -4.87 2.67
C VAL A 230 -15.01 -5.17 3.91
N PHE A 231 -15.57 -5.84 4.93
CA PHE A 231 -14.78 -6.31 6.07
C PHE A 231 -13.69 -7.29 5.61
N ARG A 232 -14.06 -8.28 4.78
CA ARG A 232 -13.09 -9.25 4.23
C ARG A 232 -11.98 -8.57 3.41
N TRP A 233 -12.31 -7.55 2.64
CA TRP A 233 -11.33 -6.73 1.91
C TRP A 233 -10.39 -5.99 2.85
N THR A 234 -10.92 -5.28 3.84
CA THR A 234 -10.15 -4.40 4.73
C THR A 234 -9.35 -5.18 5.77
N SER A 235 -9.84 -6.33 6.24
CA SER A 235 -9.16 -7.19 7.22
C SER A 235 -7.84 -7.76 6.69
N GLY A 236 -7.72 -7.95 5.40
CA GLY A 236 -6.47 -8.35 4.74
C GLY A 236 -5.43 -7.23 4.58
N ALA A 237 -5.76 -5.98 4.93
CA ALA A 237 -4.87 -4.83 4.74
C ALA A 237 -5.03 -3.79 5.86
N ALA A 238 -5.85 -2.78 5.65
CA ALA A 238 -5.93 -1.59 6.52
C ALA A 238 -6.37 -1.87 7.97
N LEU A 239 -7.27 -2.83 8.17
CA LEU A 239 -7.79 -3.20 9.48
C LEU A 239 -6.86 -4.12 10.27
N ARG A 240 -5.95 -4.80 9.58
CA ARG A 240 -5.10 -5.84 10.16
C ARG A 240 -4.28 -5.40 11.38
N PRO A 241 -3.64 -4.22 11.41
CA PRO A 241 -2.92 -3.76 12.61
C PRO A 241 -3.81 -3.71 13.85
N SER A 242 -5.03 -3.19 13.71
CA SER A 242 -6.00 -3.10 14.81
C SER A 242 -6.44 -4.49 15.29
N LEU A 243 -6.75 -5.40 14.34
CA LEU A 243 -7.14 -6.78 14.68
C LEU A 243 -6.03 -7.52 15.43
N GLN A 244 -4.77 -7.35 15.02
CA GLN A 244 -3.62 -7.99 15.68
C GLN A 244 -3.35 -7.39 17.08
N ALA A 245 -3.53 -6.09 17.25
CA ALA A 245 -3.37 -5.44 18.55
C ALA A 245 -4.43 -5.93 19.54
N LEU A 246 -5.69 -5.98 19.12
CA LEU A 246 -6.80 -6.47 19.94
C LEU A 246 -6.68 -7.96 20.26
N ALA A 247 -6.27 -8.78 19.28
CA ALA A 247 -6.04 -10.21 19.52
C ALA A 247 -4.95 -10.46 20.56
N ARG A 248 -3.88 -9.66 20.55
CA ARG A 248 -2.83 -9.73 21.59
C ARG A 248 -3.35 -9.29 22.94
N TRP A 249 -4.09 -8.18 22.98
CA TRP A 249 -4.70 -7.68 24.21
C TRP A 249 -5.62 -8.72 24.86
N ASP A 250 -6.54 -9.30 24.08
CA ASP A 250 -7.46 -10.34 24.57
C ASP A 250 -6.70 -11.59 25.08
N ALA A 251 -5.55 -11.93 24.49
CA ALA A 251 -4.72 -13.05 24.92
C ALA A 251 -3.94 -12.76 26.21
N GLU A 252 -3.53 -11.52 26.44
CA GLU A 252 -2.76 -11.09 27.62
C GLU A 252 -3.68 -10.80 28.81
N GLU A 253 -4.81 -10.14 28.58
CA GLU A 253 -5.78 -9.73 29.61
C GLU A 253 -6.96 -10.72 29.78
N GLY A 254 -6.97 -11.83 29.05
CA GLY A 254 -8.11 -12.75 28.86
C GLY A 254 -8.66 -13.47 30.11
N SER A 255 -8.26 -13.05 31.32
CA SER A 255 -8.85 -13.46 32.60
C SER A 255 -9.60 -12.34 33.33
N ALA A 256 -9.63 -11.12 32.80
CA ALA A 256 -10.24 -9.93 33.37
C ALA A 256 -11.43 -9.41 32.52
N GLU A 257 -12.12 -8.39 32.98
CA GLU A 257 -13.29 -7.76 32.32
C GLU A 257 -13.06 -7.23 30.88
N GLY A 258 -11.86 -7.43 30.29
CA GLY A 258 -11.47 -6.97 28.96
C GLY A 258 -11.41 -8.05 27.87
N ALA A 259 -11.82 -9.28 28.13
CA ALA A 259 -11.86 -10.34 27.14
C ALA A 259 -12.98 -10.10 26.11
N GLY A 260 -12.68 -10.32 24.80
CA GLY A 260 -13.67 -10.19 23.73
C GLY A 260 -13.70 -8.83 23.04
N LEU A 261 -12.67 -7.97 23.27
CA LEU A 261 -12.59 -6.67 22.60
C LEU A 261 -12.40 -6.83 21.08
N LEU A 262 -11.68 -7.85 20.65
CA LEU A 262 -11.55 -8.17 19.22
C LEU A 262 -12.90 -8.44 18.58
N GLU A 263 -13.74 -9.29 19.21
CA GLU A 263 -15.06 -9.62 18.69
C GLU A 263 -15.97 -8.38 18.66
N ALA A 264 -16.02 -7.63 19.75
CA ALA A 264 -16.80 -6.40 19.85
C ALA A 264 -16.37 -5.34 18.80
N PHE A 265 -15.07 -5.20 18.56
CA PHE A 265 -14.53 -4.31 17.53
C PHE A 265 -14.94 -4.76 16.12
N VAL A 266 -14.79 -6.06 15.82
CA VAL A 266 -15.15 -6.64 14.53
C VAL A 266 -16.66 -6.45 14.26
N ASP A 267 -17.51 -6.69 15.24
CA ASP A 267 -18.96 -6.53 15.09
C ASP A 267 -19.36 -5.08 14.84
N ARG A 268 -18.78 -4.13 15.57
CA ARG A 268 -19.03 -2.70 15.33
C ARG A 268 -18.52 -2.26 13.96
N TYR A 269 -17.33 -2.71 13.56
CA TYR A 269 -16.80 -2.37 12.24
C TYR A 269 -17.64 -2.98 11.11
N ARG A 270 -18.08 -4.25 11.23
CA ARG A 270 -18.99 -4.88 10.26
C ARG A 270 -20.31 -4.11 10.13
N ALA A 271 -20.91 -3.73 11.27
CA ALA A 271 -22.14 -2.94 11.27
C ALA A 271 -21.97 -1.61 10.51
N ALA A 272 -20.87 -0.89 10.77
CA ALA A 272 -20.55 0.35 10.07
C ALA A 272 -20.32 0.12 8.55
N MET A 273 -19.71 -1.01 8.17
CA MET A 273 -19.49 -1.32 6.74
C MET A 273 -20.78 -1.70 6.03
N ARG A 274 -21.68 -2.43 6.66
CA ARG A 274 -23.01 -2.76 6.10
C ARG A 274 -23.87 -1.50 5.88
N GLU A 275 -23.77 -0.54 6.79
CA GLU A 275 -24.44 0.76 6.66
C GLU A 275 -23.84 1.61 5.53
N ALA A 276 -22.53 1.74 5.51
CA ALA A 276 -21.81 2.60 4.54
C ALA A 276 -21.79 2.04 3.12
N TYR A 277 -21.82 0.72 2.98
CA TYR A 277 -21.73 0.00 1.71
C TYR A 277 -22.83 -1.08 1.61
N PRO A 278 -24.10 -0.69 1.48
CA PRO A 278 -25.19 -1.64 1.39
C PRO A 278 -25.10 -2.45 0.08
N PRO A 279 -25.69 -3.66 0.08
CA PRO A 279 -25.84 -4.43 -1.15
C PRO A 279 -26.60 -3.66 -2.23
N VAL A 280 -26.23 -3.86 -3.48
CA VAL A 280 -26.92 -3.27 -4.63
C VAL A 280 -28.32 -3.90 -4.76
N PRO A 281 -29.42 -3.13 -4.69
CA PRO A 281 -30.75 -3.69 -4.75
C PRO A 281 -31.03 -4.46 -6.05
N GLY A 282 -31.53 -5.66 -5.94
CA GLY A 282 -31.92 -6.48 -7.09
C GLY A 282 -30.76 -7.08 -7.90
N VAL A 283 -29.52 -6.98 -7.39
CA VAL A 283 -28.33 -7.58 -8.02
C VAL A 283 -27.79 -8.67 -7.12
N THR A 284 -27.56 -9.85 -7.72
CA THR A 284 -26.94 -11.00 -7.04
C THR A 284 -25.73 -11.48 -7.86
N ALA A 285 -24.76 -12.08 -7.18
CA ALA A 285 -23.66 -12.80 -7.79
C ALA A 285 -24.12 -14.15 -8.38
N ASP A 286 -23.25 -14.85 -9.11
CA ASP A 286 -23.55 -16.15 -9.74
C ASP A 286 -23.94 -17.23 -8.71
N ASP A 287 -23.44 -17.14 -7.49
CA ASP A 287 -23.78 -18.01 -6.34
C ASP A 287 -25.07 -17.59 -5.62
N GLY A 288 -25.77 -16.56 -6.10
CA GLY A 288 -26.97 -15.98 -5.49
C GLY A 288 -26.70 -15.05 -4.30
N GLY A 289 -25.45 -14.83 -3.94
CA GLY A 289 -25.05 -13.95 -2.85
C GLY A 289 -25.21 -12.46 -3.17
N PRO A 290 -25.16 -11.58 -2.11
CA PRO A 290 -25.24 -10.15 -2.31
C PRO A 290 -24.02 -9.58 -3.04
N VAL A 291 -24.23 -8.51 -3.80
CA VAL A 291 -23.19 -7.74 -4.50
C VAL A 291 -23.09 -6.37 -3.85
N THR A 292 -21.88 -5.96 -3.51
CA THR A 292 -21.57 -4.65 -2.92
C THR A 292 -20.56 -3.90 -3.78
N ILE A 293 -20.80 -2.61 -4.03
CA ILE A 293 -19.83 -1.74 -4.69
C ILE A 293 -18.96 -1.08 -3.61
N PHE A 294 -17.64 -1.29 -3.74
CA PHE A 294 -16.66 -0.71 -2.83
C PHE A 294 -15.68 0.20 -3.60
N PRO A 295 -15.73 1.53 -3.38
CA PRO A 295 -14.77 2.43 -4.00
C PRO A 295 -13.39 2.25 -3.37
N ALA A 296 -12.36 2.12 -4.22
CA ALA A 296 -10.98 1.92 -3.80
C ALA A 296 -10.09 3.00 -4.43
N ARG A 297 -9.85 4.08 -3.69
CA ARG A 297 -9.04 5.20 -4.19
C ARG A 297 -7.55 4.88 -4.15
N ARG A 298 -6.87 5.21 -5.24
CA ARG A 298 -5.45 4.99 -5.47
C ARG A 298 -4.79 6.26 -5.97
N LEU A 299 -3.64 6.59 -5.40
CA LEU A 299 -2.75 7.65 -5.85
C LEU A 299 -1.64 7.03 -6.70
N PHE A 300 -1.34 7.64 -7.82
CA PHE A 300 -0.32 7.22 -8.78
C PHE A 300 0.67 8.34 -9.01
N MET A 301 1.92 7.99 -9.19
CA MET A 301 2.98 8.90 -9.59
C MET A 301 3.95 8.20 -10.55
N VAL A 302 4.22 8.82 -11.68
CA VAL A 302 5.17 8.34 -12.70
C VAL A 302 5.99 9.51 -13.21
N GLY A 303 7.29 9.33 -13.31
CA GLY A 303 8.17 10.32 -13.91
C GLY A 303 9.37 9.67 -14.56
N GLN A 304 9.97 10.38 -15.52
CA GLN A 304 11.27 10.06 -16.10
C GLN A 304 12.25 11.14 -15.71
N LYS A 305 13.45 10.76 -15.29
CA LYS A 305 14.53 11.70 -15.03
C LYS A 305 14.99 12.33 -16.34
N PRO A 306 15.08 13.65 -16.44
CA PRO A 306 15.65 14.29 -17.62
C PRO A 306 17.05 13.78 -17.93
N ALA A 307 17.41 13.80 -19.24
CA ALA A 307 18.72 13.37 -19.73
C ALA A 307 19.86 14.34 -19.30
#